data_16582aeccb6d93e084722dacde94b134
#
_entry.id   16582aeccb6d93e084722dacde94b134
#
_cell.length_a   1.000
_cell.length_b   1.000
_cell.length_c   1.000
_cell.angle_alpha   90.00
_cell.angle_beta   90.00
_cell.angle_gamma   90.00
#
_symmetry.space_group_name_H-M   'P 1'
#
loop_
_entity.id
_entity.type
_entity.pdbx_description
1 polymer ?
#
loop_
_entity_poly.entity_id
_entity_poly.type
_entity_poly.pdbx_seq_one_letter_code
_entity_poly.pdbx_strand_id
1 'polypeptide(L)'
;NSEKYRQRLENEYIPITETTSRFDRKLVSFQGNKNKTIHSWFKYKEGFSSSLVEQLISDFNIKNEDVILDPFSGSGTTSLTAQKLGISSIAIDVLEMAKETFDVKTQILEYDLEELKRMFLNIDTLEIRQINESFDYLTITEGAFSKSRENDLLFLRNWISSSKFSDRSKKLAEFVLLTILEEVSYTRKDGQYLRWDYRSSKVIKANEKRKATGKSPIKTILDKGEIPTVRSAFLQAFKVIINDIGYAQSVSFKNNSKQTFINGSCLFELPKLSSDIVDGVITSPPYCNRYDYTRTYALELNYLGHNNQTIKKLRQDLLSATVENKSKMKELENYYHTLDLSLIHI
;
A
#
# COMPACT_ATOMS: atom_id res chain seq x y z
N ASN A 1 -36.31 -8.31 -6.39
CA ASN A 1 -36.18 -6.86 -6.19
C ASN A 1 -34.88 -6.30 -6.80
N SER A 2 -33.71 -6.96 -6.67
CA SER A 2 -32.43 -6.45 -7.20
C SER A 2 -32.41 -6.33 -8.73
N GLU A 3 -32.99 -7.30 -9.47
CA GLU A 3 -33.06 -7.30 -10.92
C GLU A 3 -33.87 -6.13 -11.46
N LYS A 4 -35.00 -5.80 -10.81
CA LYS A 4 -35.85 -4.65 -11.18
C LYS A 4 -35.13 -3.31 -10.99
N TYR A 5 -34.32 -3.18 -9.92
CA TYR A 5 -33.50 -1.97 -9.70
C TYR A 5 -32.36 -1.85 -10.72
N ARG A 6 -31.70 -2.97 -11.02
CA ARG A 6 -30.67 -3.03 -12.05
C ARG A 6 -31.22 -2.60 -13.40
N GLN A 7 -32.35 -3.15 -13.82
CA GLN A 7 -33.01 -2.84 -15.08
C GLN A 7 -33.45 -1.37 -15.18
N ARG A 8 -33.91 -0.78 -14.05
CA ARG A 8 -34.22 0.64 -13.97
C ARG A 8 -32.95 1.50 -14.19
N LEU A 9 -31.83 1.18 -13.50
CA LEU A 9 -30.56 1.89 -13.68
C LEU A 9 -30.04 1.73 -15.11
N GLU A 10 -30.07 0.53 -15.67
CA GLU A 10 -29.67 0.30 -17.06
C GLU A 10 -30.49 1.16 -18.03
N ASN A 11 -31.82 1.21 -17.90
CA ASN A 11 -32.68 2.02 -18.75
C ASN A 11 -32.40 3.54 -18.58
N GLU A 12 -32.05 3.99 -17.39
CA GLU A 12 -31.78 5.39 -17.09
C GLU A 12 -30.41 5.83 -17.64
N TYR A 13 -29.39 4.99 -17.51
CA TYR A 13 -28.00 5.38 -17.81
C TYR A 13 -27.47 4.88 -19.16
N ILE A 14 -28.01 3.79 -19.75
CA ILE A 14 -27.57 3.32 -21.08
C ILE A 14 -27.62 4.43 -22.14
N PRO A 15 -28.65 5.31 -22.20
CA PRO A 15 -28.73 6.35 -23.23
C PRO A 15 -27.62 7.41 -23.13
N ILE A 16 -27.00 7.56 -21.96
CA ILE A 16 -25.92 8.52 -21.69
C ILE A 16 -24.57 7.85 -21.44
N THR A 17 -24.49 6.53 -21.58
CA THR A 17 -23.27 5.75 -21.41
C THR A 17 -22.59 5.52 -22.74
N GLU A 18 -21.33 5.92 -22.85
CA GLU A 18 -20.49 5.63 -24.00
C GLU A 18 -19.61 4.40 -23.73
N THR A 19 -19.62 3.44 -24.64
CA THR A 19 -18.72 2.29 -24.57
C THR A 19 -17.37 2.64 -25.19
N THR A 20 -16.30 2.55 -24.41
CA THR A 20 -14.94 2.84 -24.85
C THR A 20 -14.00 1.68 -24.58
N SER A 21 -13.05 1.44 -25.49
CA SER A 21 -11.92 0.52 -25.29
C SER A 21 -10.68 1.19 -24.70
N ARG A 22 -10.75 2.49 -24.40
CA ARG A 22 -9.60 3.28 -23.87
C ARG A 22 -9.16 2.82 -22.49
N PHE A 23 -10.05 2.22 -21.70
CA PHE A 23 -9.80 1.79 -20.32
C PHE A 23 -9.86 0.28 -20.21
N ASP A 24 -8.74 -0.38 -20.38
CA ASP A 24 -8.64 -1.83 -20.18
C ASP A 24 -8.36 -2.18 -18.71
N ARG A 25 -8.48 -3.46 -18.37
CA ARG A 25 -8.25 -3.96 -17.01
C ARG A 25 -6.82 -3.68 -16.51
N LYS A 26 -5.83 -3.65 -17.40
CA LYS A 26 -4.44 -3.41 -17.04
C LYS A 26 -4.24 -1.94 -16.68
N LEU A 27 -4.84 -1.04 -17.46
CA LEU A 27 -4.77 0.40 -17.24
C LEU A 27 -5.40 0.82 -15.91
N VAL A 28 -6.60 0.30 -15.60
CA VAL A 28 -7.36 0.65 -14.38
C VAL A 28 -6.94 -0.16 -13.13
N SER A 29 -5.85 -0.90 -13.19
CA SER A 29 -5.37 -1.69 -12.05
C SER A 29 -3.86 -1.57 -11.86
N PHE A 30 -3.38 -1.96 -10.68
CA PHE A 30 -1.95 -2.03 -10.37
C PHE A 30 -1.16 -2.96 -11.32
N GLN A 31 -1.83 -3.81 -12.10
CA GLN A 31 -1.15 -4.65 -13.08
C GLN A 31 -0.35 -3.83 -14.10
N GLY A 32 -0.79 -2.62 -14.42
CA GLY A 32 -0.06 -1.69 -15.27
C GLY A 32 1.22 -1.14 -14.65
N ASN A 33 1.38 -1.22 -13.33
CA ASN A 33 2.56 -0.74 -12.60
C ASN A 33 3.61 -1.82 -12.32
N LYS A 34 3.31 -3.10 -12.54
CA LYS A 34 4.20 -4.21 -12.14
C LYS A 34 5.64 -4.11 -12.65
N ASN A 35 5.81 -3.55 -13.86
CA ASN A 35 7.11 -3.40 -14.52
C ASN A 35 7.44 -1.92 -14.78
N LYS A 36 6.77 -1.00 -14.11
CA LYS A 36 7.03 0.44 -14.23
C LYS A 36 8.06 0.86 -13.19
N THR A 37 9.10 1.51 -13.64
CA THR A 37 10.15 2.11 -12.80
C THR A 37 9.53 2.88 -11.64
N ILE A 38 10.00 2.67 -10.44
CA ILE A 38 9.55 3.27 -9.17
C ILE A 38 8.12 2.82 -8.75
N HIS A 39 7.16 2.81 -9.66
CA HIS A 39 5.79 2.41 -9.35
C HIS A 39 5.68 0.96 -8.86
N SER A 40 6.56 0.07 -9.36
CA SER A 40 6.61 -1.34 -9.00
C SER A 40 7.16 -1.64 -7.60
N TRP A 41 7.82 -0.69 -6.94
CA TRP A 41 8.52 -0.91 -5.66
C TRP A 41 7.63 -1.43 -4.54
N PHE A 42 6.38 -1.00 -4.51
CA PHE A 42 5.40 -1.50 -3.54
C PHE A 42 4.12 -1.96 -4.24
N LYS A 43 3.78 -3.23 -4.07
CA LYS A 43 2.59 -3.83 -4.67
C LYS A 43 1.34 -3.43 -3.91
N TYR A 44 0.62 -2.44 -4.44
CA TYR A 44 -0.66 -2.00 -3.91
C TYR A 44 -1.80 -2.58 -4.76
N LYS A 45 -2.58 -3.54 -4.20
CA LYS A 45 -3.52 -4.35 -5.00
C LYS A 45 -4.68 -3.56 -5.58
N GLU A 46 -5.14 -2.58 -4.85
CA GLU A 46 -6.32 -1.77 -5.17
C GLU A 46 -5.95 -0.46 -5.91
N GLY A 47 -4.70 -0.34 -6.32
CA GLY A 47 -4.23 0.82 -7.07
C GLY A 47 -4.49 0.71 -8.56
N PHE A 48 -4.42 1.84 -9.25
CA PHE A 48 -4.47 2.00 -10.70
C PHE A 48 -3.06 2.25 -11.28
N SER A 49 -2.94 2.25 -12.61
CA SER A 49 -1.65 2.44 -13.26
C SER A 49 -1.26 3.90 -13.41
N SER A 50 0.06 4.18 -13.46
CA SER A 50 0.57 5.50 -13.80
C SER A 50 0.13 5.97 -15.19
N SER A 51 -0.03 5.03 -16.13
CA SER A 51 -0.51 5.36 -17.48
C SER A 51 -1.96 5.87 -17.47
N LEU A 52 -2.82 5.40 -16.55
CA LEU A 52 -4.15 5.98 -16.36
C LEU A 52 -4.06 7.43 -15.89
N VAL A 53 -3.18 7.71 -14.92
CA VAL A 53 -2.98 9.08 -14.41
C VAL A 53 -2.45 9.99 -15.52
N GLU A 54 -1.45 9.56 -16.29
CA GLU A 54 -0.91 10.30 -17.44
C GLU A 54 -2.01 10.64 -18.45
N GLN A 55 -2.89 9.67 -18.74
CA GLN A 55 -4.02 9.85 -19.65
C GLN A 55 -5.05 10.85 -19.11
N LEU A 56 -5.43 10.73 -17.84
CA LEU A 56 -6.41 11.64 -17.21
C LEU A 56 -5.87 13.08 -17.11
N ILE A 57 -4.59 13.24 -16.77
CA ILE A 57 -3.92 14.55 -16.79
C ILE A 57 -4.02 15.20 -18.18
N SER A 58 -3.79 14.42 -19.24
CA SER A 58 -3.92 14.88 -20.61
C SER A 58 -5.38 15.18 -20.99
N ASP A 59 -6.32 14.28 -20.67
CA ASP A 59 -7.73 14.42 -21.03
C ASP A 59 -8.38 15.64 -20.36
N PHE A 60 -8.01 15.93 -19.11
CA PHE A 60 -8.49 17.09 -18.35
C PHE A 60 -7.64 18.36 -18.56
N ASN A 61 -6.63 18.30 -19.44
CA ASN A 61 -5.75 19.43 -19.76
C ASN A 61 -5.11 20.07 -18.50
N ILE A 62 -4.71 19.23 -17.53
CA ILE A 62 -4.04 19.65 -16.30
C ILE A 62 -2.62 20.10 -16.64
N LYS A 63 -2.19 21.25 -16.12
CA LYS A 63 -0.93 21.92 -16.45
C LYS A 63 0.07 21.86 -15.28
N ASN A 64 1.29 22.32 -15.54
CA ASN A 64 2.37 22.26 -14.54
C ASN A 64 2.11 23.16 -13.31
N GLU A 65 1.36 24.25 -13.46
CA GLU A 65 0.97 25.16 -12.39
C GLU A 65 -0.20 24.64 -11.53
N ASP A 66 -0.91 23.63 -12.02
CA ASP A 66 -2.08 23.08 -11.34
C ASP A 66 -1.68 22.14 -10.18
N VAL A 67 -2.64 21.93 -9.29
CA VAL A 67 -2.51 21.03 -8.12
C VAL A 67 -3.52 19.89 -8.22
N ILE A 68 -3.02 18.65 -8.19
CA ILE A 68 -3.85 17.44 -8.18
C ILE A 68 -4.03 16.95 -6.74
N LEU A 69 -5.26 16.60 -6.38
CA LEU A 69 -5.58 15.93 -5.11
C LEU A 69 -5.85 14.44 -5.33
N ASP A 70 -5.26 13.60 -4.48
CA ASP A 70 -5.61 12.19 -4.31
C ASP A 70 -5.92 11.90 -2.84
N PRO A 71 -7.21 11.91 -2.44
CA PRO A 71 -7.61 11.70 -1.04
C PRO A 71 -7.56 10.24 -0.58
N PHE A 72 -7.14 9.30 -1.44
CA PHE A 72 -6.94 7.87 -1.16
C PHE A 72 -5.67 7.37 -1.84
N SER A 73 -4.55 7.99 -1.49
CA SER A 73 -3.28 7.95 -2.22
C SER A 73 -2.66 6.54 -2.34
N GLY A 74 -2.88 5.66 -1.37
CA GLY A 74 -2.33 4.31 -1.37
C GLY A 74 -0.81 4.31 -1.59
N SER A 75 -0.35 3.74 -2.70
CA SER A 75 1.08 3.68 -3.03
C SER A 75 1.65 4.94 -3.71
N GLY A 76 0.88 6.04 -3.76
CA GLY A 76 1.32 7.32 -4.30
C GLY A 76 1.42 7.39 -5.83
N THR A 77 0.64 6.60 -6.55
CA THR A 77 0.71 6.55 -8.02
C THR A 77 0.41 7.91 -8.66
N THR A 78 -0.65 8.59 -8.19
CA THR A 78 -1.03 9.93 -8.68
C THR A 78 0.09 10.94 -8.46
N SER A 79 0.62 11.03 -7.23
CA SER A 79 1.64 12.01 -6.87
C SER A 79 2.97 11.79 -7.59
N LEU A 80 3.41 10.54 -7.72
CA LEU A 80 4.64 10.22 -8.44
C LEU A 80 4.52 10.53 -9.94
N THR A 81 3.35 10.27 -10.53
CA THR A 81 3.09 10.61 -11.94
C THR A 81 3.02 12.13 -12.14
N ALA A 82 2.36 12.84 -11.24
CA ALA A 82 2.31 14.29 -11.23
C ALA A 82 3.72 14.90 -11.11
N GLN A 83 4.54 14.41 -10.16
CA GLN A 83 5.92 14.84 -9.98
C GLN A 83 6.76 14.68 -11.26
N LYS A 84 6.67 13.53 -11.92
CA LYS A 84 7.36 13.24 -13.18
C LYS A 84 7.01 14.26 -14.27
N LEU A 85 5.77 14.73 -14.27
CA LEU A 85 5.27 15.73 -15.24
C LEU A 85 5.48 17.18 -14.78
N GLY A 86 5.98 17.42 -13.57
CA GLY A 86 6.20 18.74 -13.00
C GLY A 86 4.93 19.38 -12.43
N ILE A 87 3.93 18.58 -12.06
CA ILE A 87 2.65 18.99 -11.50
C ILE A 87 2.68 18.79 -9.99
N SER A 88 2.18 19.73 -9.21
CA SER A 88 2.08 19.61 -7.76
C SER A 88 0.94 18.67 -7.33
N SER A 89 1.08 18.01 -6.20
CA SER A 89 0.00 17.16 -5.68
C SER A 89 -0.15 17.23 -4.17
N ILE A 90 -1.39 16.96 -3.73
CA ILE A 90 -1.75 16.72 -2.35
C ILE A 90 -2.28 15.28 -2.26
N ALA A 91 -1.63 14.45 -1.46
CA ALA A 91 -2.01 13.07 -1.20
C ALA A 91 -2.52 12.95 0.23
N ILE A 92 -3.61 12.23 0.42
CA ILE A 92 -4.12 11.91 1.77
C ILE A 92 -4.25 10.39 1.87
N ASP A 93 -3.78 9.80 2.95
CA ASP A 93 -4.06 8.41 3.28
C ASP A 93 -3.94 8.20 4.80
N VAL A 94 -4.70 7.26 5.32
CA VAL A 94 -4.72 6.91 6.74
C VAL A 94 -3.69 5.85 7.09
N LEU A 95 -3.24 5.06 6.09
CA LEU A 95 -2.30 3.95 6.30
C LEU A 95 -0.86 4.47 6.35
N GLU A 96 -0.15 4.15 7.43
CA GLU A 96 1.25 4.56 7.62
C GLU A 96 2.15 4.07 6.48
N MET A 97 1.93 2.86 5.98
CA MET A 97 2.70 2.33 4.84
C MET A 97 2.49 3.12 3.54
N ALA A 98 1.34 3.81 3.38
CA ALA A 98 1.11 4.71 2.25
C ALA A 98 2.04 5.93 2.36
N LYS A 99 2.17 6.49 3.57
CA LYS A 99 3.12 7.56 3.87
C LYS A 99 4.56 7.13 3.59
N GLU A 100 4.98 5.97 4.11
CA GLU A 100 6.34 5.46 3.88
C GLU A 100 6.63 5.27 2.38
N THR A 101 5.66 4.74 1.64
CA THR A 101 5.79 4.55 0.20
C THR A 101 5.87 5.87 -0.56
N PHE A 102 5.04 6.84 -0.19
CA PHE A 102 5.04 8.18 -0.77
C PHE A 102 6.38 8.89 -0.54
N ASP A 103 6.83 8.96 0.71
CA ASP A 103 8.06 9.66 1.10
C ASP A 103 9.27 9.12 0.34
N VAL A 104 9.40 7.80 0.26
CA VAL A 104 10.53 7.14 -0.40
C VAL A 104 10.51 7.36 -1.91
N LYS A 105 9.35 7.27 -2.55
CA LYS A 105 9.23 7.42 -4.00
C LYS A 105 9.40 8.86 -4.47
N THR A 106 8.86 9.83 -3.74
CA THR A 106 8.92 11.24 -4.15
C THR A 106 10.31 11.86 -3.94
N GLN A 107 11.16 11.26 -3.09
CA GLN A 107 12.54 11.69 -2.88
C GLN A 107 13.55 11.08 -3.85
N ILE A 108 13.11 10.50 -4.96
CA ILE A 108 13.95 9.70 -5.88
C ILE A 108 15.17 10.45 -6.41
N LEU A 109 15.10 11.76 -6.60
CA LEU A 109 16.20 12.58 -7.09
C LEU A 109 17.22 12.96 -6.00
N GLU A 110 16.88 12.72 -4.74
CA GLU A 110 17.68 13.16 -3.59
C GLU A 110 18.59 12.06 -3.00
N TYR A 111 18.53 10.83 -3.53
CA TYR A 111 19.35 9.73 -3.07
C TYR A 111 20.80 9.83 -3.58
N ASP A 112 21.77 9.57 -2.70
CA ASP A 112 23.16 9.35 -3.09
C ASP A 112 23.35 7.88 -3.54
N LEU A 113 23.50 7.69 -4.85
CA LEU A 113 23.66 6.36 -5.45
C LEU A 113 24.90 5.63 -4.95
N GLU A 114 26.00 6.34 -4.71
CA GLU A 114 27.24 5.72 -4.22
C GLU A 114 27.08 5.29 -2.75
N GLU A 115 26.35 6.05 -1.97
CA GLU A 115 26.00 5.64 -0.60
C GLU A 115 25.12 4.39 -0.61
N LEU A 116 24.10 4.33 -1.46
CA LEU A 116 23.24 3.16 -1.58
C LEU A 116 23.99 1.91 -2.05
N LYS A 117 24.91 2.05 -3.00
CA LYS A 117 25.78 0.94 -3.45
C LYS A 117 26.68 0.43 -2.32
N ARG A 118 27.27 1.33 -1.52
CA ARG A 118 28.04 0.95 -0.34
C ARG A 118 27.19 0.21 0.69
N MET A 119 25.97 0.70 0.95
CA MET A 119 25.02 0.03 1.84
C MET A 119 24.67 -1.37 1.34
N PHE A 120 24.42 -1.52 0.04
CA PHE A 120 24.16 -2.82 -0.60
C PHE A 120 25.32 -3.81 -0.34
N LEU A 121 26.57 -3.41 -0.62
CA LEU A 121 27.74 -4.26 -0.40
C LEU A 121 27.93 -4.64 1.06
N ASN A 122 27.67 -3.71 1.98
CA ASN A 122 27.78 -3.98 3.42
C ASN A 122 26.72 -5.02 3.86
N ILE A 123 25.49 -4.94 3.35
CA ILE A 123 24.43 -5.91 3.68
C ILE A 123 24.71 -7.28 3.04
N ASP A 124 25.29 -7.30 1.83
CA ASP A 124 25.63 -8.55 1.14
C ASP A 124 26.66 -9.39 1.93
N THR A 125 27.64 -8.73 2.52
CA THR A 125 28.71 -9.38 3.31
C THR A 125 28.42 -9.45 4.82
N LEU A 126 27.27 -8.90 5.27
CA LEU A 126 26.93 -8.80 6.69
C LEU A 126 26.74 -10.17 7.33
N GLU A 127 27.38 -10.43 8.45
CA GLU A 127 27.13 -11.60 9.27
C GLU A 127 25.87 -11.38 10.11
N ILE A 128 24.80 -12.10 9.80
CA ILE A 128 23.55 -12.06 10.59
C ILE A 128 23.76 -12.88 11.86
N ARG A 129 23.52 -12.24 13.02
CA ARG A 129 23.64 -12.87 14.33
C ARG A 129 22.26 -13.06 14.96
N GLN A 130 22.20 -13.99 15.91
CA GLN A 130 21.00 -14.19 16.70
C GLN A 130 20.80 -12.99 17.64
N ILE A 131 19.57 -12.49 17.72
CA ILE A 131 19.16 -11.42 18.63
C ILE A 131 18.02 -11.91 19.53
N ASN A 132 17.85 -11.30 20.70
CA ASN A 132 16.79 -11.61 21.67
C ASN A 132 15.57 -10.70 21.48
N GLU A 133 15.11 -10.56 20.24
CA GLU A 133 13.93 -9.79 19.92
C GLU A 133 12.92 -10.64 19.17
N SER A 134 11.66 -10.26 19.24
CA SER A 134 10.57 -10.85 18.47
C SER A 134 9.57 -9.77 18.07
N PHE A 135 8.83 -10.00 16.99
CA PHE A 135 7.69 -9.13 16.66
C PHE A 135 6.59 -9.25 17.70
N ASP A 136 5.96 -8.12 18.03
CA ASP A 136 4.65 -8.10 18.69
C ASP A 136 3.58 -8.41 17.63
N TYR A 137 3.31 -9.70 17.43
CA TYR A 137 2.45 -10.14 16.35
C TYR A 137 0.99 -9.72 16.55
N LEU A 138 0.38 -9.25 15.49
CA LEU A 138 -1.07 -9.23 15.39
C LEU A 138 -1.60 -10.67 15.41
N THR A 139 -2.75 -10.90 16.01
CA THR A 139 -3.40 -12.23 15.99
C THR A 139 -3.53 -12.81 14.59
N ILE A 140 -3.73 -11.92 13.58
CA ILE A 140 -3.84 -12.31 12.19
C ILE A 140 -2.50 -12.62 11.54
N THR A 141 -1.36 -12.12 12.04
CA THR A 141 -0.02 -12.32 11.48
C THR A 141 0.82 -13.34 12.23
N GLU A 142 0.34 -13.84 13.38
CA GLU A 142 1.04 -14.86 14.17
C GLU A 142 1.34 -16.10 13.31
N GLY A 143 2.61 -16.52 13.29
CA GLY A 143 3.09 -17.65 12.48
C GLY A 143 3.39 -17.30 11.01
N ALA A 144 3.45 -16.01 10.65
CA ALA A 144 3.79 -15.56 9.30
C ALA A 144 5.25 -15.83 8.96
N PHE A 145 6.16 -15.84 9.93
CA PHE A 145 7.58 -16.06 9.72
C PHE A 145 8.07 -17.27 10.52
N SER A 146 9.11 -17.94 10.03
CA SER A 146 9.92 -18.83 10.86
C SER A 146 10.76 -18.03 11.84
N LYS A 147 11.23 -18.65 12.92
CA LYS A 147 12.12 -18.01 13.90
C LYS A 147 13.38 -17.43 13.26
N SER A 148 13.97 -18.14 12.30
CA SER A 148 15.15 -17.65 11.56
C SER A 148 14.83 -16.41 10.75
N ARG A 149 13.71 -16.38 9.97
CA ARG A 149 13.33 -15.20 9.17
C ARG A 149 12.95 -14.01 10.03
N GLU A 150 12.28 -14.25 11.14
CA GLU A 150 11.98 -13.21 12.14
C GLU A 150 13.27 -12.57 12.66
N ASN A 151 14.24 -13.40 13.06
CA ASN A 151 15.56 -12.95 13.48
C ASN A 151 16.26 -12.11 12.41
N ASP A 152 16.26 -12.59 11.16
CA ASP A 152 16.96 -11.90 10.06
C ASP A 152 16.32 -10.55 9.74
N LEU A 153 14.99 -10.45 9.76
CA LEU A 153 14.25 -9.20 9.55
C LEU A 153 14.58 -8.18 10.65
N LEU A 154 14.52 -8.61 11.91
CA LEU A 154 14.80 -7.73 13.06
C LEU A 154 16.26 -7.33 13.13
N PHE A 155 17.17 -8.28 12.87
CA PHE A 155 18.60 -8.00 12.82
C PHE A 155 18.95 -6.96 11.75
N LEU A 156 18.45 -7.13 10.52
CA LEU A 156 18.68 -6.17 9.44
C LEU A 156 18.07 -4.80 9.76
N ARG A 157 16.86 -4.75 10.32
CA ARG A 157 16.25 -3.49 10.77
C ARG A 157 17.12 -2.76 11.78
N ASN A 158 17.61 -3.47 12.81
CA ASN A 158 18.47 -2.89 13.84
C ASN A 158 19.80 -2.45 13.26
N TRP A 159 20.39 -3.24 12.36
CA TRP A 159 21.63 -2.85 11.68
C TRP A 159 21.46 -1.61 10.82
N ILE A 160 20.38 -1.52 10.02
CA ILE A 160 20.07 -0.34 9.20
C ILE A 160 19.95 0.90 10.09
N SER A 161 19.12 0.82 11.13
CA SER A 161 18.85 1.92 12.06
C SER A 161 20.13 2.42 12.75
N SER A 162 21.02 1.51 13.20
CA SER A 162 22.27 1.84 13.90
C SER A 162 23.43 2.17 12.97
N SER A 163 23.30 1.99 11.67
CA SER A 163 24.34 2.25 10.68
C SER A 163 24.70 3.74 10.57
N LYS A 164 25.89 4.03 10.02
CA LYS A 164 26.37 5.41 9.80
C LYS A 164 25.92 6.02 8.46
N PHE A 165 25.00 5.38 7.76
CA PHE A 165 24.43 5.91 6.54
C PHE A 165 23.46 7.07 6.83
N SER A 166 23.18 7.89 5.81
CA SER A 166 22.24 9.00 5.94
C SER A 166 20.83 8.52 6.32
N ASP A 167 20.07 9.35 7.00
CA ASP A 167 18.69 8.99 7.39
C ASP A 167 17.82 8.68 6.19
N ARG A 168 18.06 9.34 5.05
CA ARG A 168 17.37 9.06 3.78
C ARG A 168 17.68 7.65 3.26
N SER A 169 18.94 7.25 3.26
CA SER A 169 19.36 5.89 2.86
C SER A 169 18.84 4.84 3.82
N LYS A 170 18.84 5.11 5.13
CA LYS A 170 18.24 4.22 6.14
C LYS A 170 16.74 4.04 5.90
N LYS A 171 16.01 5.15 5.70
CA LYS A 171 14.56 5.10 5.42
C LYS A 171 14.24 4.29 4.17
N LEU A 172 15.03 4.45 3.10
CA LEU A 172 14.90 3.64 1.89
C LEU A 172 15.13 2.15 2.18
N ALA A 173 16.17 1.81 2.93
CA ALA A 173 16.49 0.42 3.27
C ALA A 173 15.41 -0.22 4.17
N GLU A 174 14.86 0.52 5.13
CA GLU A 174 13.71 0.09 5.94
C GLU A 174 12.46 -0.15 5.07
N PHE A 175 12.23 0.73 4.09
CA PHE A 175 11.17 0.52 3.11
C PHE A 175 11.40 -0.75 2.26
N VAL A 176 12.64 -1.06 1.88
CA VAL A 176 12.94 -2.33 1.18
C VAL A 176 12.55 -3.52 2.04
N LEU A 177 12.84 -3.54 3.34
CA LEU A 177 12.38 -4.59 4.26
C LEU A 177 10.85 -4.70 4.26
N LEU A 178 10.14 -3.56 4.28
CA LEU A 178 8.68 -3.54 4.22
C LEU A 178 8.14 -4.20 2.93
N THR A 179 8.81 -3.97 1.80
CA THR A 179 8.34 -4.48 0.49
C THR A 179 8.48 -6.00 0.33
N ILE A 180 9.42 -6.62 1.02
CA ILE A 180 9.71 -8.07 0.91
C ILE A 180 8.95 -8.94 1.91
N LEU A 181 8.19 -8.36 2.86
CA LEU A 181 7.54 -9.12 3.94
C LEU A 181 6.64 -10.24 3.41
N GLU A 182 5.81 -9.97 2.39
CA GLU A 182 4.98 -11.03 1.80
C GLU A 182 5.84 -12.13 1.19
N GLU A 183 6.92 -11.77 0.50
CA GLU A 183 7.80 -12.71 -0.21
C GLU A 183 8.46 -13.70 0.74
N VAL A 184 9.04 -13.20 1.84
CA VAL A 184 9.78 -14.02 2.82
C VAL A 184 8.90 -14.67 3.89
N SER A 185 7.58 -14.40 3.89
CA SER A 185 6.62 -14.95 4.85
C SER A 185 5.99 -16.25 4.37
N TYR A 186 5.31 -16.95 5.29
CA TYR A 186 4.40 -18.05 4.99
C TYR A 186 2.99 -17.60 4.58
N THR A 187 2.87 -16.37 4.08
CA THR A 187 1.57 -15.82 3.67
C THR A 187 1.59 -15.31 2.25
N ARG A 188 0.41 -15.21 1.65
CA ARG A 188 0.15 -14.54 0.37
C ARG A 188 -1.12 -13.72 0.49
N LYS A 189 -1.08 -12.47 0.07
CA LYS A 189 -2.27 -11.62 -0.01
C LYS A 189 -3.21 -12.14 -1.09
N ASP A 190 -4.44 -12.45 -0.70
CA ASP A 190 -5.49 -12.90 -1.62
C ASP A 190 -6.81 -12.19 -1.29
N GLY A 191 -7.13 -11.18 -2.07
CA GLY A 191 -8.24 -10.29 -1.75
C GLY A 191 -8.07 -9.70 -0.36
N GLN A 192 -9.08 -9.89 0.50
CA GLN A 192 -9.13 -9.36 1.88
C GLN A 192 -8.40 -10.21 2.92
N TYR A 193 -7.76 -11.31 2.53
CA TYR A 193 -7.23 -12.27 3.47
C TYR A 193 -5.77 -12.60 3.20
N LEU A 194 -5.06 -13.01 4.25
CA LEU A 194 -3.78 -13.69 4.12
C LEU A 194 -4.06 -15.20 3.93
N ARG A 195 -3.71 -15.76 2.78
CA ARG A 195 -3.61 -17.20 2.62
C ARG A 195 -2.31 -17.72 3.21
N TRP A 196 -2.36 -18.90 3.77
CA TRP A 196 -1.27 -19.47 4.54
C TRP A 196 -0.62 -20.64 3.83
N ASP A 197 0.70 -20.65 3.84
CA ASP A 197 1.51 -21.78 3.40
C ASP A 197 1.46 -22.93 4.45
N TYR A 198 1.56 -24.16 4.01
CA TYR A 198 1.50 -25.34 4.84
C TYR A 198 2.59 -25.40 5.93
N ARG A 199 3.72 -24.71 5.75
CA ARG A 199 4.84 -24.63 6.69
C ARG A 199 4.59 -23.67 7.85
N SER A 200 3.56 -22.86 7.79
CA SER A 200 3.22 -21.94 8.88
C SER A 200 2.86 -22.71 10.16
N SER A 201 3.43 -22.30 11.29
CA SER A 201 3.08 -22.86 12.61
C SER A 201 1.58 -22.73 12.92
N LYS A 202 0.93 -21.70 12.41
CA LYS A 202 -0.53 -21.48 12.50
C LYS A 202 -1.32 -22.60 11.80
N VAL A 203 -0.90 -22.98 10.60
CA VAL A 203 -1.54 -24.06 9.82
C VAL A 203 -1.29 -25.41 10.45
N ILE A 204 -0.04 -25.66 10.88
CA ILE A 204 0.36 -26.91 11.53
C ILE A 204 -0.49 -27.12 12.78
N LYS A 205 -0.49 -26.18 13.73
CA LYS A 205 -1.29 -26.24 14.97
C LYS A 205 -2.79 -26.40 14.68
N ALA A 206 -3.31 -25.69 13.68
CA ALA A 206 -4.73 -25.80 13.32
C ALA A 206 -5.07 -27.20 12.77
N ASN A 207 -4.21 -27.80 11.96
CA ASN A 207 -4.41 -29.15 11.42
C ASN A 207 -4.27 -30.22 12.49
N GLU A 208 -3.33 -30.09 13.43
CA GLU A 208 -3.20 -30.97 14.61
C GLU A 208 -4.47 -30.96 15.45
N LYS A 209 -5.00 -29.76 15.76
CA LYS A 209 -6.27 -29.64 16.48
C LYS A 209 -7.45 -30.28 15.73
N ARG A 210 -7.51 -30.09 14.40
CA ARG A 210 -8.54 -30.72 13.56
C ARG A 210 -8.43 -32.23 13.58
N LYS A 211 -7.22 -32.77 13.44
CA LYS A 211 -6.94 -34.21 13.53
C LYS A 211 -7.38 -34.80 14.90
N ALA A 212 -7.03 -34.13 16.00
CA ALA A 212 -7.44 -34.52 17.36
C ALA A 212 -8.97 -34.54 17.57
N THR A 213 -9.72 -33.73 16.75
CA THR A 213 -11.19 -33.67 16.79
C THR A 213 -11.86 -34.45 15.64
N GLY A 214 -11.13 -35.36 14.95
CA GLY A 214 -11.66 -36.18 13.86
C GLY A 214 -12.05 -35.41 12.60
N LYS A 215 -11.61 -34.13 12.42
CA LYS A 215 -11.91 -33.32 11.29
C LYS A 215 -10.83 -33.42 10.21
N SER A 216 -11.24 -33.35 8.94
CA SER A 216 -10.31 -33.29 7.80
C SER A 216 -9.40 -32.06 7.86
N PRO A 217 -8.16 -32.12 7.34
CA PRO A 217 -7.26 -30.97 7.24
C PRO A 217 -7.89 -29.79 6.49
N ILE A 218 -7.32 -28.60 6.69
CA ILE A 218 -7.72 -27.40 5.97
C ILE A 218 -7.46 -27.60 4.47
N LYS A 219 -8.48 -27.41 3.63
CA LYS A 219 -8.38 -27.65 2.17
C LYS A 219 -7.72 -26.52 1.39
N THR A 220 -7.75 -25.27 1.90
CA THR A 220 -7.28 -24.07 1.21
C THR A 220 -5.89 -23.64 1.68
N ILE A 221 -4.94 -24.57 1.70
CA ILE A 221 -3.55 -24.30 2.09
C ILE A 221 -2.74 -23.99 0.82
N LEU A 222 -1.84 -23.01 0.90
CA LEU A 222 -0.91 -22.70 -0.19
C LEU A 222 0.34 -23.56 -0.09
N ASP A 223 0.94 -23.81 -1.24
CA ASP A 223 2.35 -24.06 -1.40
C ASP A 223 2.97 -22.87 -2.13
N LYS A 224 3.83 -22.14 -1.45
CA LYS A 224 4.56 -21.00 -2.04
C LYS A 224 5.80 -21.44 -2.83
N GLY A 225 6.10 -22.74 -2.87
CA GLY A 225 7.36 -23.25 -3.41
C GLY A 225 8.55 -22.82 -2.56
N GLU A 226 9.64 -22.46 -3.19
CA GLU A 226 10.81 -21.93 -2.51
C GLU A 226 10.51 -20.50 -1.99
N ILE A 227 10.79 -20.28 -0.72
CA ILE A 227 10.70 -18.97 -0.08
C ILE A 227 12.13 -18.48 0.13
N PRO A 228 12.54 -17.34 -0.47
CA PRO A 228 13.90 -16.85 -0.38
C PRO A 228 14.31 -16.53 1.07
N THR A 229 15.61 -16.43 1.33
CA THR A 229 16.12 -15.86 2.58
C THR A 229 15.80 -14.35 2.63
N VAL A 230 15.73 -13.78 3.82
CA VAL A 230 15.49 -12.35 3.98
C VAL A 230 16.57 -11.52 3.28
N ARG A 231 17.84 -11.91 3.43
CA ARG A 231 18.97 -11.24 2.75
C ARG A 231 18.82 -11.29 1.23
N SER A 232 18.56 -12.46 0.66
CA SER A 232 18.44 -12.63 -0.79
C SER A 232 17.30 -11.78 -1.36
N ALA A 233 16.11 -11.81 -0.74
CA ALA A 233 14.98 -10.99 -1.14
C ALA A 233 15.28 -9.48 -1.01
N PHE A 234 15.91 -9.08 0.09
CA PHE A 234 16.33 -7.70 0.32
C PHE A 234 17.28 -7.20 -0.78
N LEU A 235 18.36 -7.92 -1.03
CA LEU A 235 19.36 -7.53 -2.02
C LEU A 235 18.78 -7.46 -3.43
N GLN A 236 17.88 -8.40 -3.78
CA GLN A 236 17.19 -8.38 -5.06
C GLN A 236 16.30 -7.13 -5.21
N ALA A 237 15.47 -6.84 -4.21
CA ALA A 237 14.61 -5.66 -4.22
C ALA A 237 15.42 -4.36 -4.20
N PHE A 238 16.45 -4.28 -3.37
CA PHE A 238 17.30 -3.10 -3.24
C PHE A 238 18.08 -2.81 -4.52
N LYS A 239 18.57 -3.84 -5.19
CA LYS A 239 19.24 -3.71 -6.51
C LYS A 239 18.32 -3.10 -7.56
N VAL A 240 17.05 -3.54 -7.62
CA VAL A 240 16.06 -2.96 -8.53
C VAL A 240 15.85 -1.49 -8.22
N ILE A 241 15.68 -1.14 -6.95
CA ILE A 241 15.47 0.23 -6.48
C ILE A 241 16.68 1.13 -6.81
N ILE A 242 17.91 0.69 -6.54
CA ILE A 242 19.13 1.43 -6.90
C ILE A 242 19.20 1.70 -8.40
N ASN A 243 18.90 0.71 -9.22
CA ASN A 243 18.89 0.86 -10.68
C ASN A 243 17.82 1.87 -11.14
N ASP A 244 16.63 1.80 -10.56
CA ASP A 244 15.52 2.72 -10.85
C ASP A 244 15.87 4.17 -10.45
N ILE A 245 16.53 4.37 -9.30
CA ILE A 245 17.02 5.67 -8.86
C ILE A 245 18.06 6.21 -9.86
N GLY A 246 19.04 5.38 -10.25
CA GLY A 246 20.04 5.76 -11.24
C GLY A 246 19.42 6.17 -12.58
N TYR A 247 18.43 5.41 -13.03
CA TYR A 247 17.68 5.77 -14.24
C TYR A 247 16.92 7.09 -14.08
N ALA A 248 16.17 7.28 -12.99
CA ALA A 248 15.40 8.50 -12.76
C ALA A 248 16.29 9.75 -12.67
N GLN A 249 17.47 9.64 -12.07
CA GLN A 249 18.45 10.72 -12.00
C GLN A 249 19.13 11.02 -13.35
N SER A 250 19.18 10.04 -14.27
CA SER A 250 19.74 10.21 -15.62
C SER A 250 18.76 10.82 -16.62
N VAL A 251 17.45 10.72 -16.37
CA VAL A 251 16.41 11.33 -17.20
C VAL A 251 15.90 12.60 -16.54
N SER A 252 15.40 13.56 -17.34
CA SER A 252 14.87 14.83 -16.82
C SER A 252 13.55 14.63 -16.07
N PHE A 253 13.62 14.12 -14.83
CA PHE A 253 12.50 14.29 -13.90
C PHE A 253 12.36 15.80 -13.61
N LYS A 254 11.19 16.35 -13.81
CA LYS A 254 10.96 17.75 -13.49
C LYS A 254 10.90 17.93 -11.97
N ASN A 255 11.78 18.76 -11.42
CA ASN A 255 11.90 18.97 -9.95
C ASN A 255 11.21 20.26 -9.47
N ASN A 256 10.33 20.85 -10.28
CA ASN A 256 9.72 22.15 -9.98
C ASN A 256 8.35 22.03 -9.31
N SER A 257 7.94 20.85 -8.91
CA SER A 257 6.62 20.59 -8.32
C SER A 257 6.71 20.14 -6.87
N LYS A 258 5.73 20.55 -6.08
CA LYS A 258 5.64 20.18 -4.67
C LYS A 258 4.71 18.97 -4.49
N GLN A 259 5.24 17.94 -3.85
CA GLN A 259 4.45 16.77 -3.46
C GLN A 259 4.21 16.83 -1.94
N THR A 260 2.94 16.83 -1.53
CA THR A 260 2.55 16.94 -0.12
C THR A 260 1.77 15.72 0.29
N PHE A 261 2.14 15.10 1.41
CA PHE A 261 1.38 13.99 2.00
C PHE A 261 0.76 14.41 3.34
N ILE A 262 -0.52 14.12 3.52
CA ILE A 262 -1.26 14.33 4.76
C ILE A 262 -1.66 12.96 5.29
N ASN A 263 -1.10 12.57 6.45
CA ASN A 263 -1.44 11.30 7.07
C ASN A 263 -2.69 11.47 7.94
N GLY A 264 -3.80 10.94 7.47
CA GLY A 264 -5.07 11.03 8.17
C GLY A 264 -6.26 10.57 7.34
N SER A 265 -7.42 10.56 7.95
CA SER A 265 -8.66 10.24 7.26
C SER A 265 -9.12 11.43 6.40
N CYS A 266 -9.42 11.17 5.14
CA CYS A 266 -9.94 12.20 4.22
C CYS A 266 -11.16 12.92 4.78
N LEU A 267 -11.99 12.27 5.61
CA LEU A 267 -13.15 12.88 6.28
C LEU A 267 -12.76 14.06 7.18
N PHE A 268 -11.59 13.99 7.80
CA PHE A 268 -11.13 15.02 8.74
C PHE A 268 -10.08 15.94 8.13
N GLU A 269 -9.37 15.50 7.10
CA GLU A 269 -8.28 16.28 6.50
C GLU A 269 -8.76 17.16 5.34
N LEU A 270 -9.71 16.70 4.51
CA LEU A 270 -10.26 17.52 3.43
C LEU A 270 -10.86 18.85 3.90
N PRO A 271 -11.68 18.87 4.99
CA PRO A 271 -12.25 20.15 5.46
C PRO A 271 -11.24 21.16 5.98
N LYS A 272 -9.98 20.74 6.23
CA LYS A 272 -8.91 21.65 6.68
C LYS A 272 -8.16 22.30 5.51
N LEU A 273 -8.34 21.78 4.29
CA LEU A 273 -7.75 22.39 3.10
C LEU A 273 -8.46 23.72 2.81
N SER A 274 -7.68 24.71 2.40
CA SER A 274 -8.26 25.99 1.94
C SER A 274 -9.09 25.77 0.68
N SER A 275 -10.10 26.59 0.46
CA SER A 275 -10.86 26.59 -0.78
C SER A 275 -9.95 26.98 -1.98
N ASP A 276 -10.28 26.48 -3.15
CA ASP A 276 -9.67 26.83 -4.44
C ASP A 276 -8.15 26.55 -4.54
N ILE A 277 -7.63 25.56 -3.80
CA ILE A 277 -6.20 25.16 -3.89
C ILE A 277 -5.99 23.90 -4.74
N VAL A 278 -7.03 23.30 -5.30
CA VAL A 278 -7.00 22.07 -6.07
C VAL A 278 -7.69 22.30 -7.41
N ASP A 279 -6.97 22.00 -8.52
CA ASP A 279 -7.46 22.15 -9.87
C ASP A 279 -8.05 20.86 -10.44
N GLY A 280 -7.62 19.71 -9.90
CA GLY A 280 -8.13 18.40 -10.31
C GLY A 280 -8.05 17.34 -9.21
N VAL A 281 -8.97 16.36 -9.27
CA VAL A 281 -8.96 15.20 -8.37
C VAL A 281 -8.80 13.94 -9.20
N ILE A 282 -7.73 13.17 -8.95
CA ILE A 282 -7.49 11.85 -9.55
C ILE A 282 -7.31 10.85 -8.43
N THR A 283 -8.28 9.97 -8.26
CA THR A 283 -8.32 9.05 -7.12
C THR A 283 -9.05 7.75 -7.42
N SER A 284 -8.82 6.74 -6.59
CA SER A 284 -9.62 5.51 -6.53
C SER A 284 -10.20 5.37 -5.13
N PRO A 285 -11.47 5.76 -4.92
CA PRO A 285 -12.08 5.71 -3.60
C PRO A 285 -12.19 4.28 -3.09
N PRO A 286 -12.21 4.06 -1.77
CA PRO A 286 -12.36 2.75 -1.18
C PRO A 286 -13.63 2.04 -1.67
N TYR A 287 -13.52 0.75 -1.93
CA TYR A 287 -14.66 -0.05 -2.40
C TYR A 287 -15.70 -0.24 -1.29
N CYS A 288 -16.97 0.00 -1.59
CA CYS A 288 -18.10 -0.21 -0.68
C CYS A 288 -18.45 -1.69 -0.43
N ASN A 289 -17.53 -2.62 -0.69
CA ASN A 289 -17.70 -4.07 -0.60
C ASN A 289 -17.15 -4.69 0.69
N ARG A 290 -17.01 -3.93 1.76
CA ARG A 290 -16.44 -4.35 3.06
C ARG A 290 -14.96 -4.75 2.98
N TYR A 291 -14.19 -4.12 2.09
CA TYR A 291 -12.77 -4.40 1.98
C TYR A 291 -12.01 -3.85 3.20
N ASP A 292 -11.36 -4.75 3.95
CA ASP A 292 -10.57 -4.38 5.14
C ASP A 292 -9.08 -4.30 4.78
N TYR A 293 -8.61 -3.10 4.48
CA TYR A 293 -7.21 -2.83 4.15
C TYR A 293 -6.26 -3.22 5.28
N THR A 294 -6.68 -3.15 6.55
CA THR A 294 -5.84 -3.54 7.68
C THR A 294 -5.56 -5.05 7.71
N ARG A 295 -6.42 -5.87 7.11
CA ARG A 295 -6.17 -7.32 6.94
C ARG A 295 -5.25 -7.60 5.76
N THR A 296 -5.47 -6.91 4.65
CA THR A 296 -4.64 -7.08 3.45
C THR A 296 -3.19 -6.71 3.72
N TYR A 297 -2.97 -5.63 4.47
CA TYR A 297 -1.65 -5.10 4.79
C TYR A 297 -1.22 -5.37 6.24
N ALA A 298 -1.74 -6.44 6.83
CA ALA A 298 -1.48 -6.77 8.22
C ALA A 298 0.01 -7.03 8.52
N LEU A 299 0.77 -7.59 7.57
CA LEU A 299 2.21 -7.79 7.74
C LEU A 299 2.96 -6.46 7.81
N GLU A 300 2.66 -5.56 6.90
CA GLU A 300 3.28 -4.25 6.82
C GLU A 300 2.93 -3.41 8.05
N LEU A 301 1.67 -3.37 8.44
CA LEU A 301 1.23 -2.67 9.64
C LEU A 301 1.86 -3.25 10.91
N ASN A 302 1.97 -4.58 11.01
CA ASN A 302 2.64 -5.21 12.13
C ASN A 302 4.15 -4.88 12.15
N TYR A 303 4.80 -4.88 10.99
CA TYR A 303 6.22 -4.50 10.87
C TYR A 303 6.45 -3.03 11.29
N LEU A 304 5.53 -2.13 10.98
CA LEU A 304 5.53 -0.72 11.40
C LEU A 304 5.16 -0.51 12.87
N GLY A 305 4.91 -1.58 13.64
CA GLY A 305 4.68 -1.52 15.08
C GLY A 305 3.21 -1.45 15.51
N HIS A 306 2.27 -1.61 14.58
CA HIS A 306 0.87 -1.70 14.95
C HIS A 306 0.56 -2.99 15.70
N ASN A 307 -0.18 -2.86 16.79
CA ASN A 307 -0.73 -3.96 17.57
C ASN A 307 -2.26 -4.09 17.38
N ASN A 308 -2.88 -5.08 18.02
CA ASN A 308 -4.32 -5.32 17.87
C ASN A 308 -5.20 -4.12 18.30
N GLN A 309 -4.74 -3.29 19.23
CA GLN A 309 -5.48 -2.10 19.69
C GLN A 309 -5.38 -0.96 18.66
N THR A 310 -4.17 -0.68 18.16
CA THR A 310 -3.96 0.35 17.14
C THR A 310 -4.66 -0.01 15.82
N ILE A 311 -4.71 -1.30 15.44
CA ILE A 311 -5.49 -1.76 14.28
C ILE A 311 -6.99 -1.50 14.46
N LYS A 312 -7.54 -1.71 15.65
CA LYS A 312 -8.96 -1.38 15.91
C LYS A 312 -9.23 0.12 15.73
N LYS A 313 -8.33 0.97 16.23
CA LYS A 313 -8.44 2.42 16.05
C LYS A 313 -8.34 2.79 14.57
N LEU A 314 -7.33 2.27 13.87
CA LEU A 314 -7.10 2.52 12.45
C LEU A 314 -8.34 2.16 11.60
N ARG A 315 -9.03 1.06 11.92
CA ARG A 315 -10.30 0.69 11.26
C ARG A 315 -11.41 1.72 11.44
N GLN A 316 -11.41 2.45 12.55
CA GLN A 316 -12.38 3.54 12.77
C GLN A 316 -12.04 4.78 11.91
N ASP A 317 -10.77 4.99 11.61
CA ASP A 317 -10.29 6.12 10.81
C ASP A 317 -10.47 5.87 9.29
N LEU A 318 -10.58 4.62 8.86
CA LEU A 318 -10.88 4.26 7.46
C LEU A 318 -12.28 4.71 7.05
N LEU A 319 -12.42 5.24 5.83
CA LEU A 319 -13.68 5.78 5.30
C LEU A 319 -14.77 4.73 5.16
N SER A 320 -14.45 3.51 4.83
CA SER A 320 -15.49 2.54 4.53
C SER A 320 -15.37 1.24 5.32
N ALA A 321 -16.52 0.78 5.69
CA ALA A 321 -17.05 -0.49 5.27
C ALA A 321 -16.57 -1.72 6.00
N THR A 322 -16.07 -1.60 7.23
CA THR A 322 -16.05 -2.77 8.12
C THR A 322 -17.34 -2.83 8.93
N VAL A 323 -17.83 -4.05 9.19
CA VAL A 323 -19.01 -4.31 10.04
C VAL A 323 -18.85 -3.71 11.45
N GLU A 324 -17.63 -3.34 11.83
CA GLU A 324 -17.26 -2.72 13.10
C GLU A 324 -17.60 -1.22 13.17
N ASN A 325 -18.01 -0.59 12.06
CA ASN A 325 -18.32 0.84 11.98
C ASN A 325 -19.71 1.23 12.50
N LYS A 326 -20.41 0.39 13.26
CA LYS A 326 -21.71 0.73 13.83
C LYS A 326 -21.69 1.98 14.74
N SER A 327 -20.57 2.22 15.43
CA SER A 327 -20.38 3.43 16.23
C SER A 327 -20.21 4.70 15.39
N LYS A 328 -19.61 4.57 14.21
CA LYS A 328 -19.36 5.67 13.27
C LYS A 328 -20.62 6.10 12.49
N MET A 329 -21.64 5.25 12.42
CA MET A 329 -22.89 5.56 11.73
C MET A 329 -23.52 6.85 12.25
N LYS A 330 -23.55 7.08 13.56
CA LYS A 330 -24.09 8.32 14.15
C LYS A 330 -23.28 9.56 13.81
N GLU A 331 -21.95 9.45 13.78
CA GLU A 331 -21.06 10.56 13.40
C GLU A 331 -21.22 10.88 11.91
N LEU A 332 -21.32 9.85 11.07
CA LEU A 332 -21.57 10.00 9.64
C LEU A 332 -22.98 10.56 9.37
N GLU A 333 -24.01 10.11 10.10
CA GLU A 333 -25.37 10.67 10.02
C GLU A 333 -25.36 12.17 10.34
N ASN A 334 -24.70 12.58 11.41
CA ASN A 334 -24.56 13.99 11.76
C ASN A 334 -23.79 14.78 10.67
N TYR A 335 -22.72 14.21 10.12
CA TYR A 335 -21.94 14.82 9.06
C TYR A 335 -22.76 14.99 7.77
N TYR A 336 -23.52 13.97 7.36
CA TYR A 336 -24.39 14.04 6.19
C TYR A 336 -25.55 15.00 6.37
N HIS A 337 -26.10 15.12 7.59
CA HIS A 337 -27.12 16.12 7.90
C HIS A 337 -26.59 17.55 7.78
N THR A 338 -25.33 17.81 8.14
CA THR A 338 -24.71 19.13 7.96
C THR A 338 -24.46 19.50 6.50
N LEU A 339 -24.34 18.49 5.62
CA LEU A 339 -24.14 18.67 4.17
C LEU A 339 -25.45 18.60 3.36
N ASP A 340 -26.59 18.47 4.04
CA ASP A 340 -27.91 18.26 3.39
C ASP A 340 -27.94 17.04 2.44
N LEU A 341 -27.08 16.04 2.74
CA LEU A 341 -26.97 14.82 1.98
C LEU A 341 -27.76 13.69 2.65
N SER A 342 -28.61 13.04 1.90
CA SER A 342 -29.35 11.87 2.35
C SER A 342 -28.48 10.61 2.29
N LEU A 343 -28.39 9.85 3.41
CA LEU A 343 -27.75 8.52 3.46
C LEU A 343 -28.34 7.48 2.47
N ILE A 344 -29.44 7.80 1.83
CA ILE A 344 -30.12 6.93 0.85
C ILE A 344 -29.33 6.86 -0.48
N HIS A 345 -28.39 7.75 -0.70
CA HIS A 345 -27.62 7.85 -1.94
C HIS A 345 -26.21 7.22 -1.87
N ILE A 346 -25.89 6.48 -0.78
CA ILE A 346 -24.62 5.76 -0.63
C ILE A 346 -24.83 4.23 -0.73
#